data_2f14922cd2aaa61d0094b4a722ebc27d
#
_entry.id   2f14922cd2aaa61d0094b4a722ebc27d
#
_cell.length_a   1.000
_cell.length_b   1.000
_cell.length_c   1.000
_cell.angle_alpha   90.00
_cell.angle_beta   90.00
_cell.angle_gamma   90.00
#
_symmetry.space_group_name_H-M   'P 1'
#
loop_
_entity.id
_entity.type
_entity.pdbx_description
1 polymer ?
#
loop_
_entity_poly.entity_id
_entity_poly.type
_entity_poly.pdbx_seq_one_letter_code
_entity_poly.pdbx_strand_id
1 'polypeptide(L)'
;MTKKKFLNAIGNSKSDILQEFLNVLAEAGSGYCVIGGLAVNAYVEPVVSLDLDMVVTARDIDAVCSKAEEKGFKVHRFEHRVNLTSDKSDLRIQLQTDRRYQDFIPRSARKEVMGYKMNVAALPDVLQGKIWAYSDETRRRSKRQKDLADIMRLVEAHPELEKRLPEGMREELER
;
A
#
# COMPACT_ATOMS: atom_id res chain seq x y z
N MET A 1 -16.51 -13.07 12.72
CA MET A 1 -15.66 -11.86 12.89
C MET A 1 -15.53 -11.16 11.54
N THR A 2 -15.69 -9.82 11.50
CA THR A 2 -15.54 -9.08 10.24
C THR A 2 -14.06 -8.95 9.86
N LYS A 3 -13.77 -8.73 8.54
CA LYS A 3 -12.39 -8.49 8.07
C LYS A 3 -11.73 -7.30 8.76
N LYS A 4 -12.48 -6.22 9.02
CA LYS A 4 -12.00 -5.06 9.79
C LYS A 4 -11.60 -5.45 11.23
N LYS A 5 -12.44 -6.19 11.92
CA LYS A 5 -12.14 -6.66 13.28
C LYS A 5 -10.91 -7.57 13.30
N PHE A 6 -10.76 -8.42 12.29
CA PHE A 6 -9.60 -9.29 12.15
C PHE A 6 -8.31 -8.49 11.96
N LEU A 7 -8.28 -7.52 11.03
CA LEU A 7 -7.12 -6.67 10.81
C LEU A 7 -6.75 -5.88 12.08
N ASN A 8 -7.72 -5.28 12.74
CA ASN A 8 -7.51 -4.53 13.97
C ASN A 8 -7.03 -5.42 15.13
N ALA A 9 -7.52 -6.66 15.22
CA ALA A 9 -7.07 -7.62 16.23
C ALA A 9 -5.59 -8.01 16.03
N ILE A 10 -5.18 -8.28 14.79
CA ILE A 10 -3.76 -8.59 14.47
C ILE A 10 -2.85 -7.40 14.75
N GLY A 11 -3.32 -6.18 14.47
CA GLY A 11 -2.59 -4.95 14.77
C GLY A 11 -2.65 -4.51 16.23
N ASN A 12 -3.17 -5.32 17.15
CA ASN A 12 -3.39 -4.94 18.57
C ASN A 12 -4.08 -3.58 18.71
N SER A 13 -5.00 -3.27 17.79
CA SER A 13 -5.59 -1.94 17.67
C SER A 13 -6.60 -1.66 18.78
N LYS A 14 -6.38 -0.57 19.51
CA LYS A 14 -7.34 0.02 20.47
C LYS A 14 -8.36 0.92 19.77
N SER A 15 -8.05 1.35 18.53
CA SER A 15 -8.93 2.09 17.64
C SER A 15 -8.66 1.71 16.19
N ASP A 16 -9.61 2.00 15.30
CA ASP A 16 -9.46 1.72 13.86
C ASP A 16 -8.63 2.82 13.18
N ILE A 17 -7.30 2.73 13.30
CA ILE A 17 -6.38 3.75 12.78
C ILE A 17 -6.42 3.86 11.26
N LEU A 18 -6.72 2.78 10.53
CA LEU A 18 -6.86 2.86 9.08
C LEU A 18 -8.07 3.73 8.72
N GLN A 19 -9.22 3.54 9.39
CA GLN A 19 -10.38 4.39 9.17
C GLN A 19 -10.11 5.84 9.61
N GLU A 20 -9.43 6.04 10.73
CA GLU A 20 -9.02 7.38 11.18
C GLU A 20 -8.16 8.08 10.13
N PHE A 21 -7.20 7.36 9.51
CA PHE A 21 -6.38 7.94 8.45
C PHE A 21 -7.14 8.19 7.15
N LEU A 22 -8.05 7.32 6.75
CA LEU A 22 -8.94 7.57 5.61
C LEU A 22 -9.78 8.84 5.83
N ASN A 23 -10.21 9.10 7.04
CA ASN A 23 -10.91 10.33 7.40
C ASN A 23 -9.98 11.56 7.29
N VAL A 24 -8.71 11.43 7.70
CA VAL A 24 -7.69 12.49 7.51
C VAL A 24 -7.54 12.85 6.04
N LEU A 25 -7.46 11.85 5.16
CA LEU A 25 -7.36 12.07 3.70
C LEU A 25 -8.60 12.79 3.15
N ALA A 26 -9.79 12.39 3.60
CA ALA A 26 -11.04 13.02 3.21
C ALA A 26 -11.14 14.50 3.69
N GLU A 27 -10.78 14.75 4.95
CA GLU A 27 -10.75 16.10 5.52
C GLU A 27 -9.72 17.02 4.84
N ALA A 28 -8.58 16.45 4.42
CA ALA A 28 -7.57 17.19 3.66
C ALA A 28 -7.95 17.41 2.19
N GLY A 29 -9.00 16.74 1.70
CA GLY A 29 -9.39 16.78 0.29
C GLY A 29 -8.29 16.24 -0.64
N SER A 30 -7.44 15.34 -0.16
CA SER A 30 -6.30 14.82 -0.91
C SER A 30 -6.67 13.67 -1.80
N GLY A 31 -6.15 13.66 -3.03
CA GLY A 31 -6.10 12.48 -3.87
C GLY A 31 -5.14 11.44 -3.27
N TYR A 32 -5.50 10.17 -3.36
CA TYR A 32 -4.67 9.06 -2.90
C TYR A 32 -5.02 7.76 -3.62
N CYS A 33 -4.13 6.78 -3.53
CA CYS A 33 -4.47 5.39 -3.77
C CYS A 33 -3.66 4.44 -2.90
N VAL A 34 -4.26 3.29 -2.60
CA VAL A 34 -3.58 2.19 -1.91
C VAL A 34 -2.71 1.43 -2.90
N ILE A 35 -1.50 1.09 -2.47
CA ILE A 35 -0.51 0.30 -3.20
C ILE A 35 0.00 -0.86 -2.34
N GLY A 36 1.03 -1.54 -2.77
CA GLY A 36 1.71 -2.56 -1.97
C GLY A 36 0.84 -3.78 -1.68
N GLY A 37 1.12 -4.47 -0.57
CA GLY A 37 0.44 -5.71 -0.21
C GLY A 37 -1.06 -5.56 0.02
N LEU A 38 -1.49 -4.43 0.56
CA LEU A 38 -2.91 -4.15 0.76
C LEU A 38 -3.66 -4.01 -0.58
N ALA A 39 -3.03 -3.39 -1.58
CA ALA A 39 -3.59 -3.31 -2.93
C ALA A 39 -3.62 -4.67 -3.63
N VAL A 40 -2.61 -5.51 -3.45
CA VAL A 40 -2.61 -6.89 -3.95
C VAL A 40 -3.86 -7.65 -3.46
N ASN A 41 -4.24 -7.45 -2.21
CA ASN A 41 -5.44 -8.06 -1.62
C ASN A 41 -6.77 -7.62 -2.24
N ALA A 42 -6.77 -6.59 -3.07
CA ALA A 42 -7.95 -6.21 -3.85
C ALA A 42 -8.17 -7.09 -5.09
N TYR A 43 -7.14 -7.79 -5.53
CA TYR A 43 -7.11 -8.52 -6.80
C TYR A 43 -6.90 -10.03 -6.67
N VAL A 44 -6.37 -10.47 -5.52
CA VAL A 44 -6.10 -11.87 -5.23
C VAL A 44 -6.51 -12.22 -3.80
N GLU A 45 -6.44 -13.50 -3.44
CA GLU A 45 -6.74 -13.96 -2.09
C GLU A 45 -5.90 -13.19 -1.04
N PRO A 46 -6.55 -12.63 0.01
CA PRO A 46 -5.88 -11.74 0.94
C PRO A 46 -4.80 -12.41 1.80
N VAL A 47 -3.68 -11.72 1.94
CA VAL A 47 -2.62 -12.02 2.91
C VAL A 47 -2.46 -10.81 3.84
N VAL A 48 -2.36 -11.07 5.14
CA VAL A 48 -2.27 -10.02 6.14
C VAL A 48 -0.91 -9.33 6.14
N SER A 49 -0.92 -8.00 6.25
CA SER A 49 0.25 -7.16 6.46
C SER A 49 -0.07 -6.07 7.48
N LEU A 50 0.89 -5.74 8.32
CA LEU A 50 0.82 -4.59 9.23
C LEU A 50 1.27 -3.29 8.58
N ASP A 51 1.88 -3.35 7.40
CA ASP A 51 2.27 -2.18 6.61
C ASP A 51 1.17 -1.87 5.59
N LEU A 52 0.63 -0.65 5.66
CA LEU A 52 -0.43 -0.13 4.83
C LEU A 52 0.16 0.94 3.91
N ASP A 53 0.52 0.53 2.68
CA ASP A 53 1.22 1.40 1.74
C ASP A 53 0.24 2.20 0.89
N MET A 54 0.44 3.52 0.81
CA MET A 54 -0.39 4.45 0.05
C MET A 54 0.46 5.46 -0.72
N VAL A 55 -0.10 6.00 -1.78
CA VAL A 55 0.37 7.21 -2.47
C VAL A 55 -0.62 8.32 -2.18
N VAL A 56 -0.10 9.49 -1.83
CA VAL A 56 -0.88 10.71 -1.61
C VAL A 56 -0.41 11.75 -2.61
N THR A 57 -1.30 12.58 -3.12
CA THR A 57 -0.93 13.67 -4.04
C THR A 57 0.21 14.50 -3.45
N ALA A 58 1.30 14.66 -4.19
CA ALA A 58 2.55 15.24 -3.68
C ALA A 58 2.38 16.61 -3.03
N ARG A 59 1.55 17.47 -3.63
CA ARG A 59 1.25 18.82 -3.09
C ARG A 59 0.50 18.81 -1.75
N ASP A 60 -0.17 17.70 -1.41
CA ASP A 60 -1.04 17.60 -0.24
C ASP A 60 -0.35 16.89 0.94
N ILE A 61 0.85 16.33 0.76
CA ILE A 61 1.56 15.53 1.77
C ILE A 61 1.71 16.28 3.08
N ASP A 62 2.12 17.54 3.05
CA ASP A 62 2.34 18.34 4.26
C ASP A 62 1.04 18.59 5.02
N ALA A 63 -0.04 18.93 4.30
CA ALA A 63 -1.36 19.10 4.89
C ALA A 63 -1.91 17.80 5.49
N VAL A 64 -1.73 16.68 4.80
CA VAL A 64 -2.12 15.34 5.30
C VAL A 64 -1.35 15.00 6.56
N CYS A 65 -0.02 15.19 6.57
CA CYS A 65 0.80 14.92 7.74
C CYS A 65 0.40 15.79 8.94
N SER A 66 0.18 17.08 8.74
CA SER A 66 -0.28 17.99 9.80
C SER A 66 -1.61 17.56 10.41
N LYS A 67 -2.59 17.21 9.57
CA LYS A 67 -3.88 16.68 10.06
C LYS A 67 -3.75 15.34 10.78
N ALA A 68 -2.86 14.48 10.30
CA ALA A 68 -2.59 13.20 10.96
C ALA A 68 -2.00 13.42 12.37
N GLU A 69 -1.04 14.35 12.51
CA GLU A 69 -0.47 14.72 13.82
C GLU A 69 -1.53 15.25 14.79
N GLU A 70 -2.46 16.09 14.31
CA GLU A 70 -3.60 16.58 15.11
C GLU A 70 -4.49 15.43 15.62
N LYS A 71 -4.57 14.32 14.87
CA LYS A 71 -5.31 13.11 15.26
C LYS A 71 -4.48 12.11 16.08
N GLY A 72 -3.26 12.47 16.47
CA GLY A 72 -2.39 11.67 17.32
C GLY A 72 -1.45 10.69 16.59
N PHE A 73 -1.34 10.78 15.27
CA PHE A 73 -0.32 10.03 14.54
C PHE A 73 1.06 10.64 14.77
N LYS A 74 2.07 9.78 14.86
CA LYS A 74 3.48 10.18 14.84
C LYS A 74 3.98 10.09 13.41
N VAL A 75 4.56 11.18 12.90
CA VAL A 75 5.02 11.30 11.51
C VAL A 75 6.55 11.22 11.47
N HIS A 76 7.07 10.27 10.69
CA HIS A 76 8.49 10.08 10.47
C HIS A 76 8.79 10.21 8.97
N ARG A 77 9.58 11.23 8.61
CA ARG A 77 9.91 11.53 7.20
C ARG A 77 11.25 10.90 6.82
N PHE A 78 11.28 10.24 5.65
CA PHE A 78 12.47 9.71 4.99
C PHE A 78 12.55 10.28 3.56
N GLU A 79 13.63 10.02 2.87
CA GLU A 79 13.87 10.56 1.52
C GLU A 79 12.73 10.25 0.52
N HIS A 80 12.23 9.00 0.51
CA HIS A 80 11.22 8.55 -0.46
C HIS A 80 9.93 8.05 0.19
N ARG A 81 9.74 8.26 1.49
CA ARG A 81 8.53 7.83 2.20
C ARG A 81 8.28 8.64 3.46
N VAL A 82 7.04 8.62 3.87
CA VAL A 82 6.61 9.10 5.20
C VAL A 82 5.93 7.94 5.92
N ASN A 83 6.38 7.64 7.13
CA ASN A 83 5.75 6.64 7.98
C ASN A 83 4.90 7.32 9.03
N LEU A 84 3.68 6.82 9.20
CA LEU A 84 2.77 7.24 10.26
C LEU A 84 2.49 6.05 11.18
N THR A 85 2.66 6.27 12.46
CA THR A 85 2.42 5.28 13.52
C THR A 85 1.48 5.86 14.57
N SER A 86 0.84 5.00 15.35
CA SER A 86 -0.03 5.40 16.46
C SER A 86 0.23 4.50 17.65
N ASP A 87 0.21 5.06 18.86
CA ASP A 87 0.30 4.28 20.10
C ASP A 87 -0.94 3.37 20.34
N LYS A 88 -1.96 3.52 19.48
CA LYS A 88 -3.19 2.75 19.55
C LYS A 88 -3.17 1.48 18.70
N SER A 89 -2.11 1.23 17.91
CA SER A 89 -2.04 0.09 16.99
C SER A 89 -0.62 -0.21 16.55
N ASP A 90 -0.35 -1.48 16.25
CA ASP A 90 0.88 -1.94 15.61
C ASP A 90 0.84 -1.76 14.07
N LEU A 91 -0.31 -1.39 13.51
CA LEU A 91 -0.44 -1.04 12.09
C LEU A 91 0.38 0.20 11.78
N ARG A 92 1.05 0.20 10.63
CA ARG A 92 1.87 1.30 10.14
C ARG A 92 1.36 1.77 8.79
N ILE A 93 1.17 3.07 8.64
CA ILE A 93 0.83 3.67 7.37
C ILE A 93 2.11 4.22 6.74
N GLN A 94 2.38 3.85 5.50
CA GLN A 94 3.56 4.29 4.76
C GLN A 94 3.09 5.04 3.52
N LEU A 95 3.44 6.31 3.43
CA LEU A 95 3.17 7.13 2.26
C LEU A 95 4.40 7.10 1.35
N GLN A 96 4.20 6.59 0.14
CA GLN A 96 5.23 6.63 -0.90
C GLN A 96 5.30 8.02 -1.51
N THR A 97 6.49 8.62 -1.51
CA THR A 97 6.73 9.98 -2.02
C THR A 97 7.55 10.02 -3.31
N ASP A 98 7.97 8.87 -3.82
CA ASP A 98 8.62 8.78 -5.13
C ASP A 98 7.64 9.19 -6.23
N ARG A 99 8.09 10.12 -7.08
CA ARG A 99 7.26 10.72 -8.15
C ARG A 99 6.68 9.70 -9.13
N ARG A 100 7.35 8.58 -9.35
CA ARG A 100 6.89 7.52 -10.25
C ARG A 100 5.50 6.99 -9.90
N TYR A 101 5.12 7.03 -8.63
CA TYR A 101 3.82 6.53 -8.15
C TYR A 101 2.68 7.53 -8.31
N GLN A 102 2.94 8.82 -8.56
CA GLN A 102 1.89 9.85 -8.64
C GLN A 102 0.85 9.57 -9.72
N ASP A 103 1.27 8.99 -10.85
CA ASP A 103 0.38 8.63 -11.95
C ASP A 103 -0.58 7.49 -11.64
N PHE A 104 -0.38 6.78 -10.53
CA PHE A 104 -1.30 5.74 -10.08
C PHE A 104 -2.62 6.31 -9.55
N ILE A 105 -2.58 7.51 -8.97
CA ILE A 105 -3.75 8.14 -8.34
C ILE A 105 -4.89 8.35 -9.35
N PRO A 106 -4.69 9.01 -10.51
CA PRO A 106 -5.78 9.24 -11.47
C PRO A 106 -6.33 7.97 -12.12
N ARG A 107 -5.55 6.86 -12.11
CA ARG A 107 -5.98 5.56 -12.64
C ARG A 107 -6.61 4.66 -11.57
N SER A 108 -6.60 5.08 -10.31
CA SER A 108 -7.15 4.31 -9.20
C SER A 108 -8.68 4.20 -9.28
N ALA A 109 -9.22 3.16 -8.67
CA ALA A 109 -10.65 2.94 -8.55
C ALA A 109 -11.05 2.63 -7.11
N ARG A 110 -12.28 2.98 -6.76
CA ARG A 110 -12.81 2.67 -5.44
C ARG A 110 -13.14 1.19 -5.34
N LYS A 111 -12.56 0.52 -4.34
CA LYS A 111 -12.75 -0.90 -4.07
C LYS A 111 -12.91 -1.15 -2.58
N GLU A 112 -13.50 -2.28 -2.24
CA GLU A 112 -13.51 -2.77 -0.86
C GLU A 112 -12.35 -3.73 -0.63
N VAL A 113 -11.48 -3.40 0.32
CA VAL A 113 -10.33 -4.21 0.71
C VAL A 113 -10.30 -4.37 2.23
N MET A 114 -10.27 -5.60 2.72
CA MET A 114 -10.29 -5.91 4.16
C MET A 114 -11.46 -5.25 4.90
N GLY A 115 -12.59 -5.02 4.21
CA GLY A 115 -13.78 -4.37 4.75
C GLY A 115 -13.78 -2.84 4.70
N TYR A 116 -12.74 -2.22 4.13
CA TYR A 116 -12.65 -0.77 3.96
C TYR A 116 -12.90 -0.39 2.50
N LYS A 117 -13.64 0.69 2.30
CA LYS A 117 -13.82 1.29 0.97
C LYS A 117 -12.71 2.33 0.73
N MET A 118 -11.82 2.05 -0.22
CA MET A 118 -10.63 2.85 -0.51
C MET A 118 -10.42 3.00 -2.01
N ASN A 119 -9.70 4.06 -2.41
CA ASN A 119 -9.15 4.14 -3.74
C ASN A 119 -7.94 3.20 -3.83
N VAL A 120 -7.96 2.27 -4.76
CA VAL A 120 -6.90 1.27 -4.96
C VAL A 120 -6.28 1.48 -6.33
N ALA A 121 -4.96 1.41 -6.42
CA ALA A 121 -4.25 1.48 -7.70
C ALA A 121 -4.78 0.42 -8.67
N ALA A 122 -4.79 0.74 -9.97
CA ALA A 122 -5.17 -0.21 -11.01
C ALA A 122 -4.25 -1.44 -10.98
N LEU A 123 -4.76 -2.60 -11.36
CA LEU A 123 -4.01 -3.86 -11.31
C LEU A 123 -2.62 -3.79 -11.98
N PRO A 124 -2.47 -3.19 -13.19
CA PRO A 124 -1.14 -3.04 -13.79
C PRO A 124 -0.21 -2.15 -12.99
N ASP A 125 -0.73 -1.14 -12.30
CA ASP A 125 0.06 -0.23 -11.47
C ASP A 125 0.49 -0.91 -10.16
N VAL A 126 -0.38 -1.74 -9.56
CA VAL A 126 -0.01 -2.56 -8.40
C VAL A 126 1.16 -3.48 -8.74
N LEU A 127 1.09 -4.16 -9.88
CA LEU A 127 2.19 -4.99 -10.38
C LEU A 127 3.46 -4.15 -10.58
N GLN A 128 3.37 -3.01 -11.26
CA GLN A 128 4.51 -2.15 -11.53
C GLN A 128 5.21 -1.68 -10.24
N GLY A 129 4.42 -1.29 -9.24
CA GLY A 129 4.95 -0.91 -7.91
C GLY A 129 5.69 -2.07 -7.23
N LYS A 130 5.18 -3.28 -7.34
CA LYS A 130 5.85 -4.49 -6.83
C LYS A 130 7.14 -4.81 -7.58
N ILE A 131 7.16 -4.63 -8.90
CA ILE A 131 8.37 -4.79 -9.73
C ILE A 131 9.44 -3.78 -9.30
N TRP A 132 9.10 -2.50 -9.14
CA TRP A 132 10.05 -1.50 -8.65
C TRP A 132 10.59 -1.84 -7.27
N ALA A 133 9.73 -2.26 -6.33
CA ALA A 133 10.15 -2.64 -4.99
C ALA A 133 11.07 -3.86 -4.97
N TYR A 134 10.78 -4.88 -5.76
CA TYR A 134 11.63 -6.07 -5.90
C TYR A 134 12.99 -5.74 -6.53
N SER A 135 13.00 -4.86 -7.52
CA SER A 135 14.22 -4.46 -8.25
C SER A 135 15.11 -3.50 -7.46
N ASP A 136 14.64 -2.93 -6.36
CA ASP A 136 15.43 -2.05 -5.51
C ASP A 136 16.43 -2.86 -4.67
N GLU A 137 17.69 -2.85 -5.08
CA GLU A 137 18.77 -3.59 -4.41
C GLU A 137 19.06 -3.09 -3.00
N THR A 138 18.70 -1.86 -2.66
CA THR A 138 18.86 -1.28 -1.31
C THR A 138 17.80 -1.80 -0.34
N ARG A 139 16.71 -2.35 -0.87
CA ARG A 139 15.61 -2.91 -0.07
C ARG A 139 16.03 -4.23 0.56
N ARG A 140 15.69 -4.42 1.84
CA ARG A 140 15.98 -5.65 2.59
C ARG A 140 15.56 -6.90 1.81
N ARG A 141 16.44 -7.91 1.76
CA ARG A 141 16.21 -9.17 1.04
C ARG A 141 14.88 -9.83 1.38
N SER A 142 14.51 -9.90 2.67
CA SER A 142 13.23 -10.49 3.10
C SER A 142 12.01 -9.73 2.56
N LYS A 143 12.10 -8.41 2.44
CA LYS A 143 11.04 -7.59 1.84
C LYS A 143 10.96 -7.81 0.32
N ARG A 144 12.09 -7.91 -0.36
CA ARG A 144 12.15 -8.23 -1.80
C ARG A 144 11.55 -9.60 -2.09
N GLN A 145 11.83 -10.61 -1.27
CA GLN A 145 11.21 -11.94 -1.43
C GLN A 145 9.68 -11.89 -1.27
N LYS A 146 9.18 -11.08 -0.33
CA LYS A 146 7.74 -10.85 -0.20
C LYS A 146 7.16 -10.15 -1.43
N ASP A 147 7.86 -9.17 -1.98
CA ASP A 147 7.43 -8.49 -3.21
C ASP A 147 7.39 -9.46 -4.41
N LEU A 148 8.37 -10.36 -4.53
CA LEU A 148 8.38 -11.40 -5.56
C LEU A 148 7.20 -12.36 -5.40
N ALA A 149 6.91 -12.81 -4.17
CA ALA A 149 5.76 -13.66 -3.90
C ALA A 149 4.44 -12.97 -4.26
N ASP A 150 4.31 -11.69 -4.00
CA ASP A 150 3.13 -10.90 -4.40
C ASP A 150 3.01 -10.78 -5.93
N ILE A 151 4.13 -10.62 -6.64
CA ILE A 151 4.17 -10.63 -8.12
C ILE A 151 3.68 -11.98 -8.65
N MET A 152 4.17 -13.10 -8.09
CA MET A 152 3.74 -14.45 -8.47
C MET A 152 2.23 -14.62 -8.28
N ARG A 153 1.70 -14.24 -7.13
CA ARG A 153 0.26 -14.33 -6.82
C ARG A 153 -0.59 -13.51 -7.80
N LEU A 154 -0.13 -12.33 -8.17
CA LEU A 154 -0.81 -11.48 -9.16
C LEU A 154 -0.83 -12.14 -10.54
N VAL A 155 0.30 -12.67 -11.01
CA VAL A 155 0.41 -13.30 -12.33
C VAL A 155 -0.34 -14.63 -12.40
N GLU A 156 -0.31 -15.43 -11.34
CA GLU A 156 -1.09 -16.67 -11.27
C GLU A 156 -2.60 -16.42 -11.36
N ALA A 157 -3.10 -15.38 -10.70
CA ALA A 157 -4.52 -15.00 -10.74
C ALA A 157 -4.90 -14.22 -12.02
N HIS A 158 -3.96 -13.51 -12.62
CA HIS A 158 -4.12 -12.65 -13.78
C HIS A 158 -3.03 -12.90 -14.83
N PRO A 159 -3.08 -14.02 -15.59
CA PRO A 159 -2.00 -14.43 -16.50
C PRO A 159 -1.67 -13.39 -17.59
N GLU A 160 -2.60 -12.52 -17.94
CA GLU A 160 -2.38 -11.44 -18.89
C GLU A 160 -1.29 -10.43 -18.43
N LEU A 161 -0.96 -10.43 -17.14
CA LEU A 161 0.10 -9.57 -16.58
C LEU A 161 1.51 -10.05 -16.89
N GLU A 162 1.68 -11.33 -17.23
CA GLU A 162 3.01 -11.93 -17.50
C GLU A 162 3.80 -11.16 -18.55
N LYS A 163 3.12 -10.67 -19.59
CA LYS A 163 3.71 -9.85 -20.64
C LYS A 163 4.30 -8.51 -20.15
N ARG A 164 3.94 -8.07 -18.95
CA ARG A 164 4.44 -6.84 -18.32
C ARG A 164 5.68 -7.07 -17.46
N LEU A 165 6.04 -8.32 -17.21
CA LEU A 165 7.23 -8.65 -16.43
C LEU A 165 8.50 -8.39 -17.25
N PRO A 166 9.56 -7.85 -16.62
CA PRO A 166 10.90 -7.87 -17.20
C PRO A 166 11.33 -9.30 -17.56
N GLU A 167 12.10 -9.46 -18.66
CA GLU A 167 12.50 -10.76 -19.17
C GLU A 167 13.20 -11.64 -18.11
N GLY A 168 14.19 -11.10 -17.40
CA GLY A 168 14.90 -11.84 -16.35
C GLY A 168 14.00 -12.28 -15.19
N MET A 169 12.92 -11.53 -14.93
CA MET A 169 11.94 -11.89 -13.90
C MET A 169 11.02 -13.04 -14.36
N ARG A 170 10.65 -13.09 -15.64
CA ARG A 170 9.89 -14.21 -16.20
C ARG A 170 10.66 -15.52 -16.04
N GLU A 171 11.92 -15.52 -16.41
CA GLU A 171 12.80 -16.69 -16.27
C GLU A 171 12.95 -17.13 -14.81
N GLU A 172 12.94 -16.20 -13.86
CA GLU A 172 13.00 -16.52 -12.42
C GLU A 172 11.70 -17.15 -11.92
N LEU A 173 10.55 -16.73 -12.43
CA LEU A 173 9.24 -17.26 -12.04
C LEU A 173 8.92 -18.63 -12.64
N GLU A 174 9.56 -19.00 -13.75
CA GLU A 174 9.40 -20.31 -14.41
C GLU A 174 10.23 -21.44 -13.75
N ARG A 175 11.12 -21.12 -12.82
CA ARG A 175 11.97 -22.09 -12.09
C ARG A 175 11.31 -22.61 -10.83
#